data_494c3c48acb01335f314b10d626d3cd6
#
_entry.id   494c3c48acb01335f314b10d626d3cd6
#
_cell.length_a   1.000
_cell.length_b   1.000
_cell.length_c   1.000
_cell.angle_alpha   90.00
_cell.angle_beta   90.00
_cell.angle_gamma   90.00
#
_symmetry.space_group_name_H-M   'P 1'
#
loop_
_entity.id
_entity.type
_entity.pdbx_description
1 polymer ?
#
loop_
_entity_poly.entity_id
_entity_poly.type
_entity_poly.pdbx_seq_one_letter_code
_entity_poly.pdbx_strand_id
1 'polypeptide(L)'
;MRILLLFFVLLSPTLLAQGGQPDWSSVEEETLRHFRALLQFDTSDPPGRELPAAEYIRDVLEAEGFEVEMLATDPERPNVITRLEGNGDKEPLLIMAHTDVVNVDPEKWTFPPFSATVDNGYVYGRGAVDDKDNLASALMVMLELKRQNVQLDRDVIFLAESGEEGATQ
;
A
#
# COMPACT_ATOMS: atom_id res chain seq x y z
N MET A 1 33.62 52.12 36.41
CA MET A 1 33.79 51.17 35.31
C MET A 1 32.52 50.29 35.30
N ARG A 2 31.55 50.57 34.42
CA ARG A 2 30.30 49.79 34.30
C ARG A 2 30.47 48.75 33.20
N ILE A 3 30.46 47.46 33.55
CA ILE A 3 30.51 46.33 32.61
C ILE A 3 29.10 46.10 32.11
N LEU A 4 28.88 46.31 30.80
CA LEU A 4 27.62 46.04 30.11
C LEU A 4 27.69 44.58 29.63
N LEU A 5 26.95 43.67 30.27
CA LEU A 5 26.78 42.29 29.81
C LEU A 5 25.73 42.26 28.71
N LEU A 6 26.15 42.04 27.46
CA LEU A 6 25.29 41.76 26.33
C LEU A 6 24.87 40.28 26.36
N PHE A 7 23.60 40.01 26.66
CA PHE A 7 23.04 38.69 26.48
C PHE A 7 22.67 38.48 25.00
N PHE A 8 23.42 37.63 24.32
CA PHE A 8 23.04 37.12 22.98
C PHE A 8 22.02 35.99 23.17
N VAL A 9 20.75 36.28 22.88
CA VAL A 9 19.72 35.25 22.76
C VAL A 9 19.87 34.62 21.37
N LEU A 10 20.45 33.41 21.30
CA LEU A 10 20.45 32.59 20.10
C LEU A 10 19.02 32.04 19.90
N LEU A 11 18.23 32.72 19.10
CA LEU A 11 17.02 32.13 18.53
C LEU A 11 17.43 31.06 17.52
N SER A 12 17.43 29.80 17.94
CA SER A 12 17.49 28.67 17.01
C SER A 12 16.19 28.67 16.21
N PRO A 13 16.22 28.77 14.87
CA PRO A 13 15.02 28.57 14.09
C PRO A 13 14.64 27.08 14.23
N THR A 14 13.55 26.81 14.93
CA THR A 14 12.87 25.51 14.81
C THR A 14 12.39 25.43 13.36
N LEU A 15 13.13 24.71 12.53
CA LEU A 15 12.67 24.26 11.23
C LEU A 15 11.52 23.28 11.52
N LEU A 16 10.31 23.79 11.59
CA LEU A 16 9.12 22.97 11.42
C LEU A 16 9.20 22.45 9.98
N ALA A 17 9.46 21.17 9.83
CA ALA A 17 9.27 20.50 8.54
C ALA A 17 7.78 20.67 8.18
N GLN A 18 7.48 21.68 7.37
CA GLN A 18 6.19 21.78 6.70
C GLN A 18 6.20 20.73 5.60
N GLY A 19 5.83 19.50 5.93
CA GLY A 19 5.32 18.56 4.94
C GLY A 19 4.16 19.27 4.25
N GLY A 20 4.31 19.58 2.95
CA GLY A 20 3.21 20.12 2.17
C GLY A 20 2.04 19.14 2.23
N GLN A 21 0.81 19.66 2.21
CA GLN A 21 -0.35 18.76 2.06
C GLN A 21 -0.20 17.99 0.74
N PRO A 22 -0.54 16.69 0.70
CA PRO A 22 -0.52 15.93 -0.55
C PRO A 22 -1.38 16.62 -1.61
N ASP A 23 -0.99 16.51 -2.86
CA ASP A 23 -1.92 16.79 -3.95
C ASP A 23 -2.94 15.65 -4.04
N TRP A 24 -4.05 15.81 -3.35
CA TRP A 24 -5.09 14.79 -3.24
C TRP A 24 -5.65 14.36 -4.59
N SER A 25 -5.64 15.23 -5.62
CA SER A 25 -6.08 14.86 -6.96
C SER A 25 -5.11 13.87 -7.62
N SER A 26 -3.82 14.08 -7.43
CA SER A 26 -2.77 13.16 -7.90
C SER A 26 -2.81 11.82 -7.15
N VAL A 27 -3.00 11.88 -5.82
CA VAL A 27 -3.13 10.66 -4.98
C VAL A 27 -4.36 9.84 -5.40
N GLU A 28 -5.50 10.49 -5.66
CA GLU A 28 -6.71 9.81 -6.12
C GLU A 28 -6.50 9.11 -7.47
N GLU A 29 -5.90 9.81 -8.44
CA GLU A 29 -5.60 9.26 -9.76
C GLU A 29 -4.65 8.06 -9.66
N GLU A 30 -3.61 8.16 -8.84
CA GLU A 30 -2.65 7.09 -8.63
C GLU A 30 -3.28 5.90 -7.90
N THR A 31 -4.08 6.14 -6.86
CA THR A 31 -4.83 5.09 -6.16
C THR A 31 -5.73 4.32 -7.14
N LEU A 32 -6.48 5.03 -7.96
CA LEU A 32 -7.34 4.40 -8.96
C LEU A 32 -6.54 3.59 -9.98
N ARG A 33 -5.36 4.08 -10.38
CA ARG A 33 -4.47 3.36 -11.29
C ARG A 33 -4.01 2.03 -10.67
N HIS A 34 -3.53 2.04 -9.41
CA HIS A 34 -3.08 0.83 -8.72
C HIS A 34 -4.24 -0.13 -8.46
N PHE A 35 -5.37 0.38 -8.02
CA PHE A 35 -6.58 -0.41 -7.82
C PHE A 35 -7.00 -1.15 -9.09
N ARG A 36 -7.10 -0.45 -10.21
CA ARG A 36 -7.45 -1.05 -11.49
C ARG A 36 -6.41 -2.05 -11.99
N ALA A 37 -5.13 -1.78 -11.78
CA ALA A 37 -4.06 -2.72 -12.12
C ALA A 37 -4.19 -4.02 -11.32
N LEU A 38 -4.42 -3.93 -10.01
CA LEU A 38 -4.62 -5.09 -9.14
C LEU A 38 -5.86 -5.90 -9.53
N LEU A 39 -6.95 -5.25 -9.93
CA LEU A 39 -8.16 -5.93 -10.40
C LEU A 39 -7.97 -6.73 -11.70
N GLN A 40 -6.95 -6.42 -12.50
CA GLN A 40 -6.67 -7.12 -13.75
C GLN A 40 -5.95 -8.45 -13.56
N PHE A 41 -5.38 -8.71 -12.39
CA PHE A 41 -4.81 -10.02 -12.08
C PHE A 41 -5.91 -10.99 -11.66
N ASP A 42 -6.01 -12.11 -12.37
CA ASP A 42 -6.84 -13.24 -11.96
C ASP A 42 -6.09 -14.04 -10.90
N THR A 43 -6.42 -13.78 -9.66
CA THR A 43 -5.88 -14.41 -8.47
C THR A 43 -6.92 -15.30 -7.79
N SER A 44 -7.80 -15.91 -8.59
CA SER A 44 -8.85 -16.79 -8.08
C SER A 44 -8.28 -17.98 -7.33
N ASP A 45 -8.80 -18.23 -6.13
CA ASP A 45 -8.43 -19.38 -5.30
C ASP A 45 -9.66 -20.31 -5.11
N PRO A 46 -9.53 -21.61 -5.45
CA PRO A 46 -8.42 -22.28 -6.11
C PRO A 46 -8.29 -21.92 -7.61
N PRO A 47 -7.09 -22.06 -8.26
CA PRO A 47 -5.89 -22.69 -7.70
C PRO A 47 -5.00 -21.74 -6.90
N GLY A 48 -5.24 -20.42 -6.88
CA GLY A 48 -4.35 -19.39 -6.37
C GLY A 48 -3.14 -19.15 -7.29
N ARG A 49 -2.98 -17.94 -7.81
CA ARG A 49 -1.86 -17.51 -8.67
C ARG A 49 -1.55 -16.06 -8.41
N GLU A 50 -1.15 -15.78 -7.18
CA GLU A 50 -0.96 -14.42 -6.72
C GLU A 50 0.39 -13.82 -7.16
N LEU A 51 1.35 -14.63 -7.63
CA LEU A 51 2.69 -14.19 -8.01
C LEU A 51 2.70 -12.93 -8.90
N PRO A 52 1.92 -12.83 -10.00
CA PRO A 52 1.93 -11.63 -10.84
C PRO A 52 1.46 -10.36 -10.11
N ALA A 53 0.47 -10.49 -9.22
CA ALA A 53 0.00 -9.38 -8.41
C ALA A 53 1.03 -8.98 -7.34
N ALA A 54 1.66 -9.96 -6.72
CA ALA A 54 2.73 -9.77 -5.74
C ALA A 54 3.96 -9.10 -6.37
N GLU A 55 4.37 -9.53 -7.55
CA GLU A 55 5.45 -8.88 -8.31
C GLU A 55 5.13 -7.43 -8.66
N TYR A 56 3.91 -7.15 -9.07
CA TYR A 56 3.46 -5.78 -9.30
C TYR A 56 3.59 -4.91 -8.05
N ILE A 57 3.13 -5.40 -6.89
CA ILE A 57 3.21 -4.68 -5.60
C ILE A 57 4.67 -4.45 -5.20
N ARG A 58 5.51 -5.49 -5.31
CA ARG A 58 6.95 -5.40 -5.06
C ARG A 58 7.57 -4.31 -5.93
N ASP A 59 7.35 -4.34 -7.23
CA ASP A 59 7.96 -3.41 -8.17
C ASP A 59 7.56 -1.95 -7.88
N VAL A 60 6.31 -1.71 -7.49
CA VAL A 60 5.84 -0.40 -7.08
C VAL A 60 6.54 0.06 -5.81
N LEU A 61 6.66 -0.78 -4.80
CA LEU A 61 7.31 -0.46 -3.53
C LEU A 61 8.82 -0.24 -3.71
N GLU A 62 9.50 -1.10 -4.46
CA GLU A 62 10.94 -0.97 -4.74
C GLU A 62 11.26 0.28 -5.55
N ALA A 63 10.40 0.69 -6.48
CA ALA A 63 10.56 1.94 -7.23
C ALA A 63 10.55 3.18 -6.32
N GLU A 64 9.88 3.11 -5.17
CA GLU A 64 9.88 4.16 -4.13
C GLU A 64 10.98 3.94 -3.07
N GLY A 65 11.86 2.96 -3.28
CA GLY A 65 13.00 2.69 -2.42
C GLY A 65 12.64 1.98 -1.10
N PHE A 66 11.59 1.18 -1.09
CA PHE A 66 11.34 0.23 -0.01
C PHE A 66 12.21 -1.02 -0.17
N GLU A 67 12.61 -1.61 0.95
CA GLU A 67 13.10 -2.99 0.97
C GLU A 67 11.88 -3.92 1.06
N VAL A 68 11.78 -4.87 0.12
CA VAL A 68 10.61 -5.74 0.00
C VAL A 68 11.03 -7.19 0.14
N GLU A 69 10.32 -7.93 0.98
CA GLU A 69 10.45 -9.38 1.10
C GLU A 69 9.24 -10.06 0.47
N MET A 70 9.50 -11.12 -0.30
CA MET A 70 8.47 -12.02 -0.81
C MET A 70 8.62 -13.38 -0.12
N LEU A 71 7.64 -13.77 0.69
CA LEU A 71 7.65 -15.01 1.48
C LEU A 71 6.57 -15.96 0.96
N ALA A 72 6.99 -17.17 0.58
CA ALA A 72 6.09 -18.16 0.01
C ALA A 72 6.44 -19.58 0.44
N THR A 73 5.44 -20.39 0.75
CA THR A 73 5.56 -21.86 0.78
C THR A 73 5.39 -22.41 -0.63
N ASP A 74 4.42 -21.90 -1.38
CA ASP A 74 4.22 -22.13 -2.80
C ASP A 74 4.74 -20.91 -3.58
N PRO A 75 5.72 -21.06 -4.49
CA PRO A 75 6.27 -19.93 -5.27
C PRO A 75 5.24 -19.13 -6.07
N GLU A 76 4.10 -19.74 -6.44
CA GLU A 76 3.01 -19.05 -7.16
C GLU A 76 2.14 -18.18 -6.24
N ARG A 77 2.33 -18.28 -4.91
CA ARG A 77 1.49 -17.69 -3.90
C ARG A 77 2.29 -16.91 -2.82
N PRO A 78 3.12 -15.93 -3.19
CA PRO A 78 3.92 -15.21 -2.22
C PRO A 78 3.13 -14.13 -1.49
N ASN A 79 3.41 -13.97 -0.21
CA ASN A 79 3.10 -12.78 0.55
C ASN A 79 4.14 -11.70 0.28
N VAL A 80 3.75 -10.45 0.20
CA VAL A 80 4.66 -9.31 0.04
C VAL A 80 4.70 -8.52 1.34
N ILE A 81 5.90 -8.32 1.88
CA ILE A 81 6.09 -7.64 3.16
C ILE A 81 7.09 -6.51 2.98
N THR A 82 6.77 -5.36 3.54
CA THR A 82 7.72 -4.26 3.71
C THR A 82 7.49 -3.53 5.02
N ARG A 83 8.51 -2.78 5.46
CA ARG A 83 8.47 -2.01 6.70
C ARG A 83 8.93 -0.58 6.45
N LEU A 84 8.20 0.37 6.99
CA LEU A 84 8.61 1.75 7.14
C LEU A 84 8.96 1.98 8.61
N GLU A 85 10.24 2.26 8.87
CA GLU A 85 10.74 2.40 10.24
C GLU A 85 10.27 3.70 10.88
N GLY A 86 9.92 3.63 12.15
CA GLY A 86 9.63 4.74 13.04
C GLY A 86 10.74 4.92 14.08
N ASN A 87 10.51 5.79 15.07
CA ASN A 87 11.46 6.03 16.14
C ASN A 87 11.43 4.99 17.28
N GLY A 88 10.48 4.05 17.24
CA GLY A 88 10.34 2.97 18.20
C GLY A 88 9.68 3.36 19.53
N ASP A 89 9.05 4.52 19.63
CA ASP A 89 8.35 4.96 20.86
C ASP A 89 7.09 4.12 21.14
N LYS A 90 6.53 3.47 20.12
CA LYS A 90 5.33 2.64 20.19
C LYS A 90 5.52 1.31 19.46
N GLU A 91 4.68 0.34 19.83
CA GLU A 91 4.62 -0.95 19.12
C GLU A 91 4.29 -0.77 17.63
N PRO A 92 4.83 -1.62 16.76
CA PRO A 92 4.55 -1.57 15.31
C PRO A 92 3.05 -1.66 14.99
N LEU A 93 2.67 -1.03 13.88
CA LEU A 93 1.35 -1.14 13.28
C LEU A 93 1.43 -2.03 12.05
N LEU A 94 0.59 -3.07 12.00
CA LEU A 94 0.39 -3.88 10.81
C LEU A 94 -0.80 -3.35 10.02
N ILE A 95 -0.58 -3.09 8.72
CA ILE A 95 -1.62 -2.83 7.72
C ILE A 95 -1.57 -4.00 6.76
N MET A 96 -2.66 -4.75 6.64
CA MET A 96 -2.73 -5.93 5.79
C MET A 96 -3.99 -5.96 4.95
N ALA A 97 -3.88 -6.56 3.79
CA ALA A 97 -4.97 -6.86 2.87
C ALA A 97 -4.57 -8.07 2.01
N HIS A 98 -5.55 -8.81 1.49
CA HIS A 98 -5.22 -10.00 0.71
C HIS A 98 -5.26 -9.75 -0.81
N THR A 99 -4.53 -10.59 -1.53
CA THR A 99 -4.36 -10.49 -2.99
C THR A 99 -5.25 -11.46 -3.76
N ASP A 100 -5.58 -12.60 -3.15
CA ASP A 100 -6.46 -13.61 -3.75
C ASP A 100 -7.92 -13.18 -3.76
N VAL A 101 -8.72 -13.90 -4.51
CA VAL A 101 -10.15 -13.65 -4.63
C VAL A 101 -10.88 -14.99 -4.84
N VAL A 102 -12.13 -15.08 -4.41
CA VAL A 102 -12.97 -16.25 -4.73
C VAL A 102 -13.20 -16.38 -6.23
N ASN A 103 -13.44 -17.62 -6.66
CA ASN A 103 -13.74 -17.95 -8.05
C ASN A 103 -14.94 -17.19 -8.61
N VAL A 104 -14.97 -17.09 -9.92
CA VAL A 104 -16.04 -16.41 -10.67
C VAL A 104 -16.71 -17.37 -11.66
N ASP A 105 -17.97 -17.10 -11.94
CA ASP A 105 -18.70 -17.63 -13.09
C ASP A 105 -18.86 -16.47 -14.09
N PRO A 106 -18.01 -16.38 -15.14
CA PRO A 106 -17.99 -15.21 -16.02
C PRO A 106 -19.33 -14.95 -16.72
N GLU A 107 -20.18 -15.97 -16.90
CA GLU A 107 -21.50 -15.82 -17.55
C GLU A 107 -22.48 -14.99 -16.70
N LYS A 108 -22.22 -14.86 -15.41
CA LYS A 108 -23.05 -14.08 -14.48
C LYS A 108 -22.60 -12.62 -14.34
N TRP A 109 -21.55 -12.21 -15.07
CA TRP A 109 -21.00 -10.86 -14.97
C TRP A 109 -21.41 -10.00 -16.17
N THR A 110 -21.79 -8.74 -15.89
CA THR A 110 -22.08 -7.75 -16.94
C THR A 110 -20.83 -7.33 -17.70
N PHE A 111 -19.71 -7.21 -16.99
CA PHE A 111 -18.38 -6.93 -17.56
C PHE A 111 -17.45 -8.10 -17.22
N PRO A 112 -16.39 -8.36 -18.03
CA PRO A 112 -15.44 -9.41 -17.68
C PRO A 112 -14.87 -9.19 -16.27
N PRO A 113 -14.83 -10.23 -15.40
CA PRO A 113 -14.53 -10.09 -13.97
C PRO A 113 -13.17 -9.45 -13.64
N PHE A 114 -12.18 -9.60 -14.52
CA PHE A 114 -10.82 -9.07 -14.36
C PHE A 114 -10.51 -7.95 -15.36
N SER A 115 -11.54 -7.24 -15.87
CA SER A 115 -11.34 -6.14 -16.81
C SER A 115 -11.06 -4.78 -16.15
N ALA A 116 -11.37 -4.64 -14.87
CA ALA A 116 -11.35 -3.35 -14.16
C ALA A 116 -12.09 -2.25 -14.94
N THR A 117 -13.26 -2.61 -15.52
CA THR A 117 -14.07 -1.69 -16.31
C THR A 117 -14.55 -0.53 -15.45
N VAL A 118 -14.42 0.68 -15.96
CA VAL A 118 -15.03 1.87 -15.33
C VAL A 118 -16.27 2.25 -16.13
N ASP A 119 -17.42 2.26 -15.49
CA ASP A 119 -18.68 2.67 -16.08
C ASP A 119 -19.56 3.40 -15.06
N ASN A 120 -20.15 4.53 -15.47
CA ASN A 120 -21.03 5.36 -14.64
C ASN A 120 -20.44 5.73 -13.25
N GLY A 121 -19.14 5.91 -13.12
CA GLY A 121 -18.47 6.28 -11.88
C GLY A 121 -18.17 5.10 -10.95
N TYR A 122 -18.36 3.87 -11.40
CA TYR A 122 -18.04 2.65 -10.68
C TYR A 122 -16.90 1.88 -11.36
N VAL A 123 -16.09 1.19 -10.56
CA VAL A 123 -15.10 0.22 -11.05
C VAL A 123 -15.67 -1.18 -10.85
N TYR A 124 -15.76 -1.93 -11.93
CA TYR A 124 -16.28 -3.30 -11.92
C TYR A 124 -15.14 -4.31 -12.01
N GLY A 125 -15.11 -5.25 -11.08
CA GLY A 125 -14.12 -6.32 -11.06
C GLY A 125 -14.27 -7.25 -9.87
N ARG A 126 -13.83 -8.51 -9.99
CA ARG A 126 -13.72 -9.42 -8.86
C ARG A 126 -12.60 -8.90 -7.93
N GLY A 127 -12.88 -8.85 -6.62
CA GLY A 127 -12.00 -8.27 -5.63
C GLY A 127 -12.12 -6.75 -5.48
N ALA A 128 -13.11 -6.10 -6.16
CA ALA A 128 -13.26 -4.64 -6.09
C ALA A 128 -13.72 -4.14 -4.72
N VAL A 129 -14.23 -5.01 -3.86
CA VAL A 129 -14.68 -4.70 -2.49
C VAL A 129 -14.06 -5.67 -1.49
N ASP A 130 -13.50 -6.77 -1.97
CA ASP A 130 -12.89 -7.82 -1.16
C ASP A 130 -11.75 -8.48 -1.95
N ASP A 131 -10.46 -8.04 -1.74
CA ASP A 131 -9.99 -7.01 -0.79
C ASP A 131 -9.02 -6.03 -1.49
N LYS A 132 -9.05 -5.96 -2.84
CA LYS A 132 -8.08 -5.19 -3.64
C LYS A 132 -8.24 -3.67 -3.52
N ASP A 133 -9.38 -3.16 -3.06
CA ASP A 133 -9.58 -1.76 -2.71
C ASP A 133 -8.79 -1.39 -1.44
N ASN A 134 -8.88 -2.22 -0.39
CA ASN A 134 -8.07 -2.06 0.81
C ASN A 134 -6.58 -2.23 0.49
N LEU A 135 -6.23 -3.20 -0.35
CA LEU A 135 -4.86 -3.44 -0.78
C LEU A 135 -4.26 -2.21 -1.49
N ALA A 136 -5.00 -1.62 -2.45
CA ALA A 136 -4.57 -0.41 -3.14
C ALA A 136 -4.46 0.78 -2.19
N SER A 137 -5.40 0.91 -1.26
CA SER A 137 -5.40 1.97 -0.25
C SER A 137 -4.21 1.84 0.70
N ALA A 138 -3.94 0.62 1.18
CA ALA A 138 -2.79 0.33 2.05
C ALA A 138 -1.46 0.61 1.34
N LEU A 139 -1.33 0.19 0.08
CA LEU A 139 -0.17 0.49 -0.76
C LEU A 139 0.06 2.00 -0.84
N MET A 140 -0.97 2.77 -1.19
CA MET A 140 -0.86 4.23 -1.30
C MET A 140 -0.52 4.91 0.02
N VAL A 141 -1.03 4.41 1.15
CA VAL A 141 -0.63 4.92 2.48
C VAL A 141 0.87 4.76 2.68
N MET A 142 1.45 3.59 2.36
CA MET A 142 2.89 3.37 2.46
C MET A 142 3.68 4.34 1.58
N LEU A 143 3.27 4.49 0.31
CA LEU A 143 3.92 5.39 -0.64
C LEU A 143 3.90 6.83 -0.14
N GLU A 144 2.74 7.33 0.31
CA GLU A 144 2.59 8.70 0.79
C GLU A 144 3.36 8.97 2.09
N LEU A 145 3.36 8.05 3.04
CA LEU A 145 4.15 8.19 4.27
C LEU A 145 5.64 8.35 3.96
N LYS A 146 6.15 7.57 3.00
CA LYS A 146 7.54 7.62 2.57
C LYS A 146 7.87 8.89 1.79
N ARG A 147 7.06 9.22 0.78
CA ARG A 147 7.26 10.42 -0.07
C ARG A 147 7.27 11.71 0.72
N GLN A 148 6.41 11.80 1.73
CA GLN A 148 6.31 12.96 2.59
C GLN A 148 7.30 12.95 3.76
N ASN A 149 8.13 11.91 3.87
CA ASN A 149 9.08 11.71 4.95
C ASN A 149 8.45 11.94 6.33
N VAL A 150 7.27 11.33 6.55
CA VAL A 150 6.52 11.48 7.79
C VAL A 150 7.32 10.90 8.95
N GLN A 151 7.48 11.69 10.02
CA GLN A 151 8.13 11.21 11.24
C GLN A 151 7.17 10.32 12.01
N LEU A 152 7.46 9.03 12.04
CA LEU A 152 6.62 8.02 12.67
C LEU A 152 7.12 7.71 14.08
N ASP A 153 6.20 7.54 15.03
CA ASP A 153 6.49 7.10 16.40
C ASP A 153 6.54 5.57 16.56
N ARG A 154 6.22 4.85 15.50
CA ARG A 154 6.25 3.39 15.39
C ARG A 154 6.57 2.96 13.98
N ASP A 155 7.01 1.73 13.83
CA ASP A 155 7.11 1.11 12.52
C ASP A 155 5.72 0.87 11.93
N VAL A 156 5.61 1.01 10.63
CA VAL A 156 4.43 0.59 9.87
C VAL A 156 4.85 -0.58 8.99
N ILE A 157 4.22 -1.73 9.19
CA ILE A 157 4.45 -2.95 8.43
C ILE A 157 3.29 -3.09 7.45
N PHE A 158 3.60 -3.26 6.18
CA PHE A 158 2.63 -3.58 5.13
C PHE A 158 2.74 -5.07 4.81
N LEU A 159 1.60 -5.74 4.71
CA LEU A 159 1.50 -7.13 4.29
C LEU A 159 0.41 -7.24 3.21
N ALA A 160 0.81 -7.64 1.99
CA ALA A 160 -0.11 -8.15 1.00
C ALA A 160 -0.13 -9.68 1.11
N GLU A 161 -1.21 -10.21 1.64
CA GLU A 161 -1.37 -11.63 1.96
C GLU A 161 -1.87 -12.41 0.75
N SER A 162 -1.44 -13.65 0.62
CA SER A 162 -1.97 -14.61 -0.35
C SER A 162 -2.75 -15.71 0.37
N GLY A 163 -3.88 -16.15 -0.22
CA GLY A 163 -4.59 -17.34 0.25
C GLY A 163 -5.52 -17.13 1.43
N GLU A 164 -6.04 -15.93 1.65
CA GLU A 164 -7.05 -15.65 2.67
C GLU A 164 -8.37 -16.37 2.36
N GLU A 165 -8.80 -16.34 1.08
CA GLU A 165 -10.05 -16.94 0.58
C GLU A 165 -9.98 -18.46 0.46
N GLY A 166 -8.77 -19.00 0.45
CA GLY A 166 -8.51 -20.43 0.32
C GLY A 166 -8.45 -21.15 1.66
N ALA A 167 -9.23 -22.23 1.80
CA ALA A 167 -9.33 -22.99 3.05
C ALA A 167 -8.05 -23.75 3.46
N THR A 168 -6.99 -23.76 2.66
CA THR A 168 -5.73 -24.49 2.95
C THR A 168 -4.55 -23.89 2.20
N GLN A 169 -3.58 -23.45 2.92
CA GLN A 169 -2.19 -23.30 2.46
C GLN A 169 -1.37 -24.50 2.92
#